data_6746b7f74291b3529d5976421e1fb9eb
#
_entry.id   6746b7f74291b3529d5976421e1fb9eb
#
_cell.length_a   1.000
_cell.length_b   1.000
_cell.length_c   1.000
_cell.angle_alpha   90.00
_cell.angle_beta   90.00
_cell.angle_gamma   90.00
#
_symmetry.space_group_name_H-M   'P 1'
#
loop_
_entity.id
_entity.type
_entity.pdbx_description
1 polymer ?
#
loop_
_entity_poly.entity_id
_entity_poly.type
_entity_poly.pdbx_seq_one_letter_code
_entity_poly.pdbx_strand_id
1 'polypeptide(L)'
;MNICIIDDDEVYQFTTLQMLKKINLEKNVMAFYDGEEAINFFLDHLDETSKLPDVIFLDINMPIMDGFQFMNEYIKIKPQVGKKITIYMISSSVDPIDLEKAKNISEISDYIIKPIKRGELKSIFENLKKGGKI
;
A
#
# COMPACT_ATOMS: atom_id res chain seq x y z
N MET A 1 4.62 9.43 9.83
CA MET A 1 4.47 8.28 8.93
C MET A 1 3.45 8.58 7.85
N ASN A 2 3.82 8.38 6.59
CA ASN A 2 2.94 8.58 5.45
C ASN A 2 2.34 7.25 5.03
N ILE A 3 1.02 7.21 4.85
CA ILE A 3 0.28 6.01 4.49
C ILE A 3 -0.33 6.21 3.12
N CYS A 4 -0.17 5.23 2.23
CA CYS A 4 -0.71 5.28 0.88
C CYS A 4 -1.72 4.15 0.69
N ILE A 5 -2.90 4.49 0.17
CA ILE A 5 -3.92 3.50 -0.17
C ILE A 5 -4.13 3.57 -1.68
N ILE A 6 -3.88 2.47 -2.37
CA ILE A 6 -4.07 2.36 -3.82
C ILE A 6 -5.19 1.35 -4.06
N ASP A 7 -6.38 1.85 -4.36
CA ASP A 7 -7.59 1.03 -4.50
C ASP A 7 -8.64 1.83 -5.27
N ASP A 8 -9.27 1.24 -6.27
CA ASP A 8 -10.29 1.91 -7.08
C ASP A 8 -11.67 1.99 -6.41
N ASP A 9 -11.85 1.31 -5.28
CA ASP A 9 -13.12 1.28 -4.55
C ASP A 9 -13.17 2.44 -3.53
N GLU A 10 -13.97 3.45 -3.83
CA GLU A 10 -14.14 4.64 -2.97
C GLU A 10 -14.68 4.28 -1.59
N VAL A 11 -15.58 3.31 -1.51
CA VAL A 11 -16.16 2.87 -0.24
C VAL A 11 -15.08 2.24 0.64
N TYR A 12 -14.24 1.41 0.04
CA TYR A 12 -13.14 0.77 0.75
C TYR A 12 -12.11 1.80 1.21
N GLN A 13 -11.79 2.78 0.36
CA GLN A 13 -10.92 3.91 0.72
C GLN A 13 -11.44 4.63 1.95
N PHE A 14 -12.74 4.96 1.93
CA PHE A 14 -13.40 5.63 3.05
C PHE A 14 -13.36 4.79 4.33
N THR A 15 -13.68 3.51 4.23
CA THR A 15 -13.71 2.59 5.37
C THR A 15 -12.32 2.49 6.02
N THR A 16 -11.28 2.33 5.19
CA THR A 16 -9.90 2.26 5.69
C THR A 16 -9.50 3.56 6.38
N LEU A 17 -9.86 4.70 5.80
CA LEU A 17 -9.57 6.01 6.41
C LEU A 17 -10.24 6.14 7.78
N GLN A 18 -11.50 5.69 7.92
CA GLN A 18 -12.20 5.72 9.21
C GLN A 18 -11.51 4.85 10.26
N MET A 19 -10.99 3.70 9.85
CA MET A 19 -10.23 2.82 10.75
C MET A 19 -8.92 3.49 11.18
N LEU A 20 -8.24 4.17 10.27
CA LEU A 20 -7.01 4.91 10.58
C LEU A 20 -7.26 6.08 11.52
N LYS A 21 -8.40 6.76 11.40
CA LYS A 21 -8.81 7.81 12.32
C LYS A 21 -8.88 7.32 13.76
N LYS A 22 -9.39 6.12 13.96
CA LYS A 22 -9.56 5.55 15.31
C LYS A 22 -8.24 5.27 16.01
N ILE A 23 -7.15 5.19 15.25
CA ILE A 23 -5.80 5.01 15.80
C ILE A 23 -4.90 6.24 15.53
N ASN A 24 -5.54 7.37 15.19
CA ASN A 24 -4.88 8.68 15.00
C ASN A 24 -3.80 8.70 13.92
N LEU A 25 -4.00 7.97 12.82
CA LEU A 25 -3.07 7.89 11.69
C LEU A 25 -3.62 8.48 10.40
N GLU A 26 -4.75 9.21 10.45
CA GLU A 26 -5.42 9.73 9.25
C GLU A 26 -4.75 10.96 8.63
N LYS A 27 -3.86 11.65 9.35
CA LYS A 27 -3.34 12.96 8.92
C LYS A 27 -2.45 12.92 7.70
N ASN A 28 -1.74 11.81 7.49
CA ASN A 28 -0.77 11.68 6.41
C ASN A 28 -1.15 10.52 5.47
N VAL A 29 -2.43 10.44 5.12
CA VAL A 29 -2.94 9.42 4.20
C VAL A 29 -3.05 10.02 2.81
N MET A 30 -2.45 9.36 1.83
CA MET A 30 -2.63 9.67 0.42
C MET A 30 -3.40 8.52 -0.25
N ALA A 31 -4.30 8.87 -1.16
CA ALA A 31 -5.17 7.90 -1.81
C ALA A 31 -5.03 8.00 -3.33
N PHE A 32 -4.87 6.86 -3.98
CA PHE A 32 -4.85 6.75 -5.43
C PHE A 32 -5.84 5.68 -5.85
N TYR A 33 -6.41 5.84 -7.04
CA TYR A 33 -7.49 4.98 -7.53
C TYR A 33 -7.03 3.99 -8.59
N ASP A 34 -5.78 4.06 -9.01
CA ASP A 34 -5.13 3.07 -9.86
C ASP A 34 -3.60 3.15 -9.68
N GLY A 35 -2.90 2.15 -10.24
CA GLY A 35 -1.45 2.07 -10.08
C GLY A 35 -0.69 3.15 -10.83
N GLU A 36 -1.20 3.60 -11.97
CA GLU A 36 -0.53 4.64 -12.78
C GLU A 36 -0.50 5.97 -12.03
N GLU A 37 -1.61 6.34 -11.39
CA GLU A 37 -1.72 7.55 -10.58
C GLU A 37 -0.66 7.58 -9.49
N ALA A 38 -0.50 6.44 -8.79
CA ALA A 38 0.48 6.31 -7.72
C ALA A 38 1.92 6.37 -8.25
N ILE A 39 2.22 5.67 -9.33
CA ILE A 39 3.57 5.67 -9.93
C ILE A 39 3.94 7.07 -10.39
N ASN A 40 3.02 7.80 -11.02
CA ASN A 40 3.28 9.16 -11.45
C ASN A 40 3.61 10.08 -10.27
N PHE A 41 2.89 9.94 -9.16
CA PHE A 41 3.20 10.69 -7.95
C PHE A 41 4.61 10.36 -7.44
N PHE A 42 4.97 9.08 -7.41
CA PHE A 42 6.29 8.66 -6.93
C PHE A 42 7.40 9.21 -7.82
N LEU A 43 7.22 9.14 -9.14
CA LEU A 43 8.21 9.68 -10.09
C LEU A 43 8.41 11.19 -9.92
N ASP A 44 7.34 11.92 -9.63
CA ASP A 44 7.40 13.36 -9.42
C ASP A 44 8.07 13.76 -8.10
N HIS A 45 8.22 12.81 -7.17
CA HIS A 45 8.71 13.09 -5.81
C HIS A 45 9.90 12.22 -5.39
N LEU A 46 10.64 11.65 -6.34
CA LEU A 46 11.78 10.76 -6.03
C LEU A 46 12.87 11.46 -5.20
N ASP A 47 13.03 12.76 -5.37
CA ASP A 47 13.99 13.57 -4.61
C ASP A 47 13.38 14.19 -3.34
N GLU A 48 12.13 13.89 -3.04
CA GLU A 48 11.41 14.42 -1.88
C GLU A 48 10.90 13.26 -1.01
N THR A 49 11.83 12.51 -0.39
CA THR A 49 11.48 11.29 0.37
C THR A 49 10.46 11.51 1.47
N SER A 50 10.41 12.74 2.05
CA SER A 50 9.42 13.06 3.07
C SER A 50 7.98 13.07 2.56
N LYS A 51 7.78 13.16 1.24
CA LYS A 51 6.46 13.10 0.61
C LYS A 51 6.08 11.71 0.16
N LEU A 52 7.03 10.79 0.09
CA LEU A 52 6.76 9.41 -0.31
C LEU A 52 6.17 8.62 0.87
N PRO A 53 5.37 7.58 0.59
CA PRO A 53 4.78 6.78 1.67
C PRO A 53 5.82 5.92 2.39
N ASP A 54 5.52 5.60 3.64
CA ASP A 54 6.24 4.59 4.42
C ASP A 54 5.55 3.23 4.31
N VAL A 55 4.24 3.24 4.12
CA VAL A 55 3.40 2.04 4.01
C VAL A 55 2.44 2.20 2.85
N ILE A 56 2.30 1.15 2.05
CA ILE A 56 1.33 1.09 0.95
C ILE A 56 0.37 -0.07 1.19
N PHE A 57 -0.93 0.22 1.10
CA PHE A 57 -1.98 -0.78 1.00
C PHE A 57 -2.44 -0.81 -0.45
N LEU A 58 -2.16 -1.91 -1.14
CA LEU A 58 -2.29 -2.04 -2.59
C LEU A 58 -3.32 -3.09 -2.96
N ASP A 59 -4.36 -2.69 -3.68
CA ASP A 59 -5.32 -3.61 -4.27
C ASP A 59 -4.77 -4.23 -5.57
N ILE A 60 -5.28 -5.40 -5.94
CA ILE A 60 -4.90 -6.07 -7.19
C ILE A 60 -5.71 -5.53 -8.36
N ASN A 61 -7.04 -5.57 -8.26
CA ASN A 61 -7.95 -5.33 -9.40
C ASN A 61 -8.31 -3.85 -9.52
N MET A 62 -7.60 -3.14 -10.38
CA MET A 62 -7.82 -1.73 -10.66
C MET A 62 -7.74 -1.48 -12.16
N PRO A 63 -8.44 -0.43 -12.67
CA PRO A 63 -8.33 -0.06 -14.07
C PRO A 63 -6.96 0.54 -14.38
N ILE A 64 -6.61 0.64 -15.65
CA ILE A 64 -5.41 1.30 -16.18
C ILE A 64 -4.13 0.55 -15.81
N MET A 65 -3.82 0.44 -14.52
CA MET A 65 -2.67 -0.30 -14.01
C MET A 65 -3.09 -1.02 -12.72
N ASP A 66 -3.11 -2.35 -12.78
CA ASP A 66 -3.48 -3.18 -11.62
C ASP A 66 -2.32 -3.28 -10.60
N GLY A 67 -2.57 -3.99 -9.49
CA GLY A 67 -1.60 -4.09 -8.40
C GLY A 67 -0.30 -4.78 -8.80
N PHE A 68 -0.36 -5.82 -9.63
CA PHE A 68 0.85 -6.50 -10.07
C PHE A 68 1.64 -5.68 -11.09
N GLN A 69 0.95 -4.97 -11.98
CA GLN A 69 1.58 -4.03 -12.90
C GLN A 69 2.24 -2.88 -12.13
N PHE A 70 1.57 -2.37 -11.08
CA PHE A 70 2.15 -1.38 -10.19
C PHE A 70 3.46 -1.90 -9.58
N MET A 71 3.46 -3.13 -9.08
CA MET A 71 4.67 -3.71 -8.48
C MET A 71 5.82 -3.82 -9.49
N ASN A 72 5.52 -4.20 -10.73
CA ASN A 72 6.54 -4.25 -11.78
C ASN A 72 7.19 -2.88 -11.99
N GLU A 73 6.39 -1.82 -12.04
CA GLU A 73 6.91 -0.46 -12.21
C GLU A 73 7.62 0.03 -10.95
N TYR A 74 7.08 -0.27 -9.78
CA TYR A 74 7.70 0.11 -8.50
C TYR A 74 9.10 -0.50 -8.36
N ILE A 75 9.26 -1.77 -8.70
CA ILE A 75 10.56 -2.45 -8.60
C ILE A 75 11.61 -1.76 -9.48
N LYS A 76 11.21 -1.26 -10.65
CA LYS A 76 12.12 -0.53 -11.54
C LYS A 76 12.61 0.79 -10.93
N ILE A 77 11.75 1.50 -10.19
CA ILE A 77 12.11 2.79 -9.59
C ILE A 77 12.66 2.67 -8.17
N LYS A 78 12.52 1.51 -7.55
CA LYS A 78 12.94 1.27 -6.16
C LYS A 78 14.37 1.71 -5.86
N PRO A 79 15.38 1.47 -6.74
CA PRO A 79 16.74 1.95 -6.47
C PRO A 79 16.86 3.47 -6.33
N GLN A 80 15.90 4.23 -6.87
CA GLN A 80 15.88 5.68 -6.79
C GLN A 80 15.05 6.20 -5.61
N VAL A 81 14.29 5.30 -4.94
CA VAL A 81 13.50 5.64 -3.77
C VAL A 81 14.41 5.65 -2.56
N GLY A 82 14.56 6.80 -1.92
CA GLY A 82 15.53 7.01 -0.85
C GLY A 82 15.07 6.52 0.52
N LYS A 83 14.08 5.65 0.59
CA LYS A 83 13.58 5.09 1.85
C LYS A 83 13.03 3.68 1.63
N LYS A 84 12.89 2.94 2.73
CA LYS A 84 12.20 1.66 2.70
C LYS A 84 10.69 1.90 2.75
N ILE A 85 9.96 1.32 1.81
CA ILE A 85 8.49 1.33 1.79
C ILE A 85 7.99 -0.08 2.06
N THR A 86 7.11 -0.22 3.04
CA THR A 86 6.49 -1.51 3.38
C THR A 86 5.18 -1.63 2.61
N ILE A 87 5.02 -2.70 1.84
CA ILE A 87 3.86 -2.90 0.97
C ILE A 87 3.04 -4.09 1.42
N TYR A 88 1.76 -3.85 1.67
CA TYR A 88 0.76 -4.90 1.95
C TYR A 88 -0.19 -4.96 0.77
N MET A 89 -0.32 -6.14 0.16
CA MET A 89 -1.31 -6.36 -0.88
C MET A 89 -2.63 -6.73 -0.21
N ILE A 90 -3.68 -6.00 -0.51
CA ILE A 90 -5.00 -6.20 0.10
C ILE A 90 -6.01 -6.42 -1.01
N SER A 91 -6.62 -7.60 -1.07
CA SER A 91 -7.54 -7.96 -2.14
C SER A 91 -8.64 -8.88 -1.65
N SER A 92 -9.78 -8.86 -2.33
CA SER A 92 -10.85 -9.83 -2.14
C SER A 92 -10.54 -11.17 -2.80
N SER A 93 -9.50 -11.24 -3.62
CA SER A 93 -9.12 -12.48 -4.31
C SER A 93 -8.56 -13.52 -3.36
N VAL A 94 -9.09 -14.74 -3.44
CA VAL A 94 -8.54 -15.93 -2.78
C VAL A 94 -8.00 -16.92 -3.80
N ASP A 95 -7.84 -16.49 -5.04
CA ASP A 95 -7.32 -17.31 -6.15
C ASP A 95 -5.88 -17.72 -5.83
N PRO A 96 -5.57 -19.03 -5.84
CA PRO A 96 -4.20 -19.51 -5.61
C PRO A 96 -3.16 -18.90 -6.54
N ILE A 97 -3.54 -18.53 -7.76
CA ILE A 97 -2.63 -17.88 -8.72
C ILE A 97 -2.20 -16.51 -8.21
N ASP A 98 -3.15 -15.71 -7.73
CA ASP A 98 -2.86 -14.38 -7.19
C ASP A 98 -2.03 -14.48 -5.91
N LEU A 99 -2.37 -15.40 -5.02
CA LEU A 99 -1.64 -15.63 -3.78
C LEU A 99 -0.18 -16.03 -4.06
N GLU A 100 0.03 -16.92 -5.02
CA GLU A 100 1.36 -17.38 -5.40
C GLU A 100 2.18 -16.26 -6.04
N LYS A 101 1.57 -15.47 -6.93
CA LYS A 101 2.23 -14.30 -7.55
C LYS A 101 2.70 -13.31 -6.49
N ALA A 102 1.82 -12.98 -5.54
CA ALA A 102 2.15 -12.06 -4.46
C ALA A 102 3.29 -12.59 -3.59
N LYS A 103 3.26 -13.88 -3.26
CA LYS A 103 4.28 -14.53 -2.46
C LYS A 103 5.66 -14.49 -3.13
N ASN A 104 5.69 -14.53 -4.45
CA ASN A 104 6.95 -14.53 -5.20
C ASN A 104 7.53 -13.12 -5.40
N ILE A 105 6.84 -12.08 -4.99
CA ILE A 105 7.34 -10.70 -5.04
C ILE A 105 7.89 -10.33 -3.67
N SER A 106 9.22 -10.26 -3.55
CA SER A 106 9.89 -10.04 -2.26
C SER A 106 9.55 -8.68 -1.63
N GLU A 107 9.20 -7.69 -2.44
CA GLU A 107 8.82 -6.35 -1.98
C GLU A 107 7.44 -6.30 -1.32
N ILE A 108 6.61 -7.32 -1.51
CA ILE A 108 5.31 -7.42 -0.83
C ILE A 108 5.54 -8.10 0.52
N SER A 109 5.23 -7.39 1.60
CA SER A 109 5.43 -7.89 2.97
C SER A 109 4.40 -8.94 3.37
N ASP A 110 3.15 -8.77 2.96
CA ASP A 110 2.08 -9.71 3.27
C ASP A 110 0.90 -9.52 2.33
N TYR A 111 0.03 -10.53 2.30
CA TYR A 111 -1.20 -10.53 1.51
C TYR A 111 -2.38 -10.62 2.48
N ILE A 112 -3.28 -9.65 2.43
CA ILE A 112 -4.42 -9.55 3.35
C ILE A 112 -5.71 -9.66 2.55
N ILE A 113 -6.60 -10.52 2.99
CA ILE A 113 -7.92 -10.71 2.35
C ILE A 113 -8.86 -9.62 2.83
N LYS A 114 -9.54 -8.94 1.88
CA LYS A 114 -10.57 -7.95 2.21
C LYS A 114 -11.79 -8.59 2.85
N PRO A 115 -12.47 -7.90 3.75
CA PRO A 115 -12.11 -6.60 4.31
C PRO A 115 -11.02 -6.72 5.38
N ILE A 116 -10.11 -5.75 5.42
CA ILE A 116 -9.13 -5.73 6.50
C ILE A 116 -9.86 -5.47 7.82
N LYS A 117 -9.53 -6.27 8.83
CA LYS A 117 -10.15 -6.14 10.15
C LYS A 117 -9.38 -5.12 10.97
N ARG A 118 -10.09 -4.48 11.91
CA ARG A 118 -9.46 -3.47 12.79
C ARG A 118 -8.26 -4.05 13.53
N GLY A 119 -8.37 -5.29 14.02
CA GLY A 119 -7.29 -5.95 14.73
C GLY A 119 -6.06 -6.20 13.85
N GLU A 120 -6.28 -6.56 12.57
CA GLU A 120 -5.20 -6.73 11.61
C GLU A 120 -4.47 -5.42 11.35
N LEU A 121 -5.24 -4.35 11.12
CA LEU A 121 -4.67 -3.02 10.87
C LEU A 121 -3.87 -2.54 12.08
N LYS A 122 -4.40 -2.70 13.26
CA LYS A 122 -3.73 -2.35 14.50
C LYS A 122 -2.42 -3.12 14.67
N SER A 123 -2.45 -4.43 14.40
CA SER A 123 -1.25 -5.29 14.49
C SER A 123 -0.17 -4.84 13.51
N ILE A 124 -0.55 -4.47 12.29
CA ILE A 124 0.39 -3.96 11.28
C ILE A 124 1.14 -2.74 11.83
N PHE A 125 0.41 -1.77 12.37
CA PHE A 125 1.04 -0.54 12.86
C PHE A 125 1.83 -0.76 14.15
N GLU A 126 1.43 -1.69 15.01
CA GLU A 126 2.23 -2.08 16.16
C GLU A 126 3.56 -2.69 15.74
N ASN A 127 3.56 -3.55 14.72
CA ASN A 127 4.78 -4.15 14.18
C ASN A 127 5.68 -3.10 13.53
N LEU A 128 5.11 -2.15 12.81
CA LEU A 128 5.88 -1.05 12.21
C LEU A 128 6.51 -0.16 13.28
N LYS A 129 5.81 0.08 14.37
CA LYS A 129 6.33 0.83 15.51
C LYS A 129 7.54 0.11 16.13
N LYS A 130 7.44 -1.20 16.33
CA LYS A 130 8.55 -2.01 16.83
C LYS A 130 9.76 -1.97 15.91
N GLY A 131 9.52 -1.84 14.60
CA GLY A 131 10.58 -1.72 13.61
C GLY A 131 11.16 -0.32 13.48
N GLY A 132 10.75 0.64 14.32
CA GLY A 132 11.25 2.00 14.31
C GLY A 132 10.63 2.91 13.25
N LYS A 133 9.51 2.52 12.64
CA LYS A 133 8.84 3.30 11.61
C LYS A 133 7.98 4.44 12.18
N ILE A 134 7.49 4.27 13.38
CA ILE A 134 6.69 5.29 14.09
C ILE A 134 7.06 5.38 15.55
#